data_2b41184721084d927bd6d48d7058cf70
#
_entry.id   2b41184721084d927bd6d48d7058cf70
#
_cell.length_a   1.000
_cell.length_b   1.000
_cell.length_c   1.000
_cell.angle_alpha   90.00
_cell.angle_beta   90.00
_cell.angle_gamma   90.00
#
_symmetry.space_group_name_H-M   'P 1'
#
loop_
_entity.id
_entity.type
_entity.pdbx_description
1 polymer ?
#
loop_
_entity_poly.entity_id
_entity_poly.type
_entity_poly.pdbx_seq_one_letter_code
_entity_poly.pdbx_strand_id
1 'polypeptide(L)'
;MQLQEYFDQLAPTWDEELTPERLQCLGNIVKELGIGPGYCVLDIGSGTGILLPFLIAELGDEGKIVALDFSAEMLCQAQAKNFPPMVSFAQADVLAIPLADNSVDLAICNSVFPHFNDKAKALQEIARVLKNNGRLVICHTISRAMVNQLHQSIGGVIANDLLPDEAQLRGLIKQAGLKITHFEDSPERYLVIARRAPADG
;
A
#
# COMPACT_ATOMS: atom_id res chain seq x y z
N MET A 1 -6.63 15.17 -17.87
CA MET A 1 -6.02 13.82 -17.66
C MET A 1 -6.59 13.28 -16.37
N GLN A 2 -7.10 12.05 -16.38
CA GLN A 2 -7.55 11.37 -15.17
C GLN A 2 -6.35 10.74 -14.42
N LEU A 3 -6.49 10.46 -13.14
CA LEU A 3 -5.40 9.92 -12.32
C LEU A 3 -4.88 8.58 -12.86
N GLN A 4 -5.78 7.71 -13.32
CA GLN A 4 -5.39 6.44 -13.94
C GLN A 4 -4.54 6.64 -15.20
N GLU A 5 -4.96 7.53 -16.11
CA GLU A 5 -4.20 7.86 -17.33
C GLU A 5 -2.80 8.39 -17.00
N TYR A 6 -2.67 9.15 -15.91
CA TYR A 6 -1.38 9.64 -15.44
C TYR A 6 -0.43 8.49 -15.06
N PHE A 7 -0.89 7.53 -14.28
CA PHE A 7 -0.08 6.37 -13.89
C PHE A 7 0.15 5.39 -15.05
N ASP A 8 -0.84 5.19 -15.93
CA ASP A 8 -0.66 4.38 -17.14
C ASP A 8 0.48 4.93 -18.03
N GLN A 9 0.60 6.27 -18.16
CA GLN A 9 1.67 6.89 -18.94
C GLN A 9 3.05 6.76 -18.28
N LEU A 10 3.12 6.72 -16.96
CA LEU A 10 4.37 6.60 -16.21
C LEU A 10 4.86 5.15 -16.07
N ALA A 11 3.98 4.16 -16.22
CA ALA A 11 4.30 2.76 -15.96
C ALA A 11 5.56 2.25 -16.69
N PRO A 12 5.84 2.58 -17.95
CA PRO A 12 7.03 2.07 -18.66
C PRO A 12 8.37 2.53 -18.07
N THR A 13 8.40 3.68 -17.39
CA THR A 13 9.62 4.29 -16.82
C THR A 13 9.62 4.35 -15.31
N TRP A 14 8.56 3.84 -14.66
CA TRP A 14 8.35 3.95 -13.21
C TRP A 14 9.54 3.46 -12.39
N ASP A 15 10.17 2.37 -12.81
CA ASP A 15 11.28 1.75 -12.08
C ASP A 15 12.61 2.49 -12.26
N GLU A 16 12.73 3.42 -13.21
CA GLU A 16 13.96 4.16 -13.47
C GLU A 16 14.32 5.14 -12.31
N GLU A 17 13.32 5.53 -11.52
CA GLU A 17 13.49 6.41 -10.36
C GLU A 17 13.81 5.66 -9.07
N LEU A 18 13.95 4.33 -9.12
CA LEU A 18 14.27 3.53 -7.94
C LEU A 18 15.76 3.60 -7.62
N THR A 19 16.08 4.15 -6.45
CA THR A 19 17.44 4.14 -5.94
C THR A 19 17.70 2.97 -4.99
N PRO A 20 18.96 2.51 -4.85
CA PRO A 20 19.30 1.47 -3.89
C PRO A 20 18.87 1.79 -2.46
N GLU A 21 18.94 3.07 -2.06
CA GLU A 21 18.55 3.52 -0.72
C GLU A 21 17.05 3.36 -0.50
N ARG A 22 16.22 3.69 -1.51
CA ARG A 22 14.75 3.48 -1.44
C ARG A 22 14.42 2.00 -1.32
N LEU A 23 15.08 1.14 -2.12
CA LEU A 23 14.88 -0.30 -2.05
C LEU A 23 15.32 -0.88 -0.70
N GLN A 24 16.44 -0.42 -0.16
CA GLN A 24 16.90 -0.82 1.17
C GLN A 24 15.91 -0.40 2.26
N CYS A 25 15.40 0.83 2.20
CA CYS A 25 14.37 1.31 3.13
C CYS A 25 13.10 0.43 3.08
N LEU A 26 12.61 0.10 1.89
CA LEU A 26 11.46 -0.80 1.70
C LEU A 26 11.73 -2.19 2.28
N GLY A 27 12.90 -2.76 2.01
CA GLY A 27 13.30 -4.06 2.56
C GLY A 27 13.34 -4.04 4.08
N ASN A 28 13.85 -2.97 4.69
CA ASN A 28 13.86 -2.80 6.14
C ASN A 28 12.44 -2.69 6.72
N ILE A 29 11.57 -1.89 6.10
CA ILE A 29 10.15 -1.77 6.51
C ILE A 29 9.52 -3.17 6.50
N VAL A 30 9.63 -3.92 5.39
CA VAL A 30 8.99 -5.24 5.28
C VAL A 30 9.50 -6.21 6.35
N LYS A 31 10.82 -6.24 6.62
CA LYS A 31 11.40 -7.07 7.70
C LYS A 31 10.86 -6.70 9.08
N GLU A 32 10.74 -5.40 9.39
CA GLU A 32 10.20 -4.90 10.66
C GLU A 32 8.73 -5.29 10.87
N LEU A 33 7.98 -5.54 9.79
CA LEU A 33 6.58 -5.97 9.90
C LEU A 33 6.44 -7.36 10.54
N GLY A 34 7.48 -8.20 10.53
CA GLY A 34 7.42 -9.55 11.08
C GLY A 34 6.28 -10.32 10.42
N ILE A 35 6.30 -10.40 9.09
CA ILE A 35 5.32 -11.16 8.32
C ILE A 35 5.57 -12.65 8.56
N GLY A 36 4.53 -13.39 8.97
CA GLY A 36 4.66 -14.83 9.22
C GLY A 36 4.49 -15.65 7.94
N PRO A 37 5.04 -16.87 7.91
CA PRO A 37 4.78 -17.80 6.82
C PRO A 37 3.29 -18.10 6.71
N GLY A 38 2.80 -18.31 5.48
CA GLY A 38 1.40 -18.59 5.21
C GLY A 38 0.44 -17.39 5.28
N TYR A 39 0.93 -16.17 5.54
CA TYR A 39 0.09 -14.97 5.49
C TYR A 39 -0.48 -14.75 4.08
N CYS A 40 -1.72 -14.23 4.04
CA CYS A 40 -2.29 -13.62 2.85
C CYS A 40 -2.07 -12.10 2.93
N VAL A 41 -1.27 -11.56 2.01
CA VAL A 41 -0.91 -10.14 1.94
C VAL A 41 -1.62 -9.48 0.76
N LEU A 42 -2.23 -8.32 0.99
CA LEU A 42 -2.78 -7.45 -0.05
C LEU A 42 -1.84 -6.25 -0.21
N ASP A 43 -1.18 -6.15 -1.36
CA ASP A 43 -0.38 -5.00 -1.77
C ASP A 43 -1.26 -4.05 -2.59
N ILE A 44 -1.66 -2.93 -1.99
CA ILE A 44 -2.60 -1.96 -2.57
C ILE A 44 -1.82 -0.85 -3.27
N GLY A 45 -2.15 -0.61 -4.55
CA GLY A 45 -1.36 0.25 -5.41
C GLY A 45 0.00 -0.37 -5.66
N SER A 46 0.01 -1.65 -6.02
CA SER A 46 1.24 -2.44 -6.18
C SER A 46 2.15 -1.91 -7.29
N GLY A 47 1.60 -1.09 -8.20
CA GLY A 47 2.32 -0.52 -9.32
C GLY A 47 3.01 -1.59 -10.15
N THR A 48 4.27 -1.39 -10.45
CA THR A 48 5.13 -2.33 -11.19
C THR A 48 5.62 -3.50 -10.32
N GLY A 49 5.11 -3.67 -9.10
CA GLY A 49 5.45 -4.77 -8.20
C GLY A 49 6.77 -4.60 -7.43
N ILE A 50 7.18 -3.37 -7.14
CA ILE A 50 8.45 -3.06 -6.47
C ILE A 50 8.55 -3.73 -5.08
N LEU A 51 7.42 -3.83 -4.36
CA LEU A 51 7.37 -4.39 -3.02
C LEU A 51 7.38 -5.92 -3.02
N LEU A 52 6.93 -6.56 -4.10
CA LEU A 52 6.72 -8.01 -4.19
C LEU A 52 7.95 -8.86 -3.84
N PRO A 53 9.18 -8.54 -4.32
CA PRO A 53 10.35 -9.35 -3.97
C PRO A 53 10.62 -9.43 -2.46
N PHE A 54 10.39 -8.34 -1.73
CA PHE A 54 10.57 -8.30 -0.29
C PHE A 54 9.49 -9.09 0.44
N LEU A 55 8.23 -9.01 -0.02
CA LEU A 55 7.12 -9.79 0.55
C LEU A 55 7.30 -11.29 0.33
N ILE A 56 7.72 -11.69 -0.87
CA ILE A 56 7.99 -13.09 -1.23
C ILE A 56 9.06 -13.67 -0.32
N ALA A 57 10.14 -12.92 -0.07
CA ALA A 57 11.23 -13.35 0.79
C ALA A 57 10.82 -13.64 2.24
N GLU A 58 9.85 -12.86 2.79
CA GLU A 58 9.37 -13.04 4.17
C GLU A 58 8.27 -14.10 4.31
N LEU A 59 7.45 -14.28 3.26
CA LEU A 59 6.28 -15.17 3.31
C LEU A 59 6.61 -16.65 3.17
N GLY A 60 7.73 -16.98 2.50
CA GLY A 60 8.03 -18.36 2.12
C GLY A 60 6.99 -18.95 1.16
N ASP A 61 7.07 -20.25 0.93
CA ASP A 61 6.28 -20.92 -0.14
C ASP A 61 4.78 -21.06 0.16
N GLU A 62 4.37 -20.94 1.42
CA GLU A 62 2.96 -21.10 1.83
C GLU A 62 2.16 -19.80 1.81
N GLY A 63 2.82 -18.66 1.63
CA GLY A 63 2.18 -17.35 1.59
C GLY A 63 1.40 -17.09 0.32
N LYS A 64 0.55 -16.06 0.36
CA LYS A 64 -0.19 -15.58 -0.80
C LYS A 64 -0.10 -14.05 -0.87
N ILE A 65 0.08 -13.53 -2.06
CA ILE A 65 0.07 -12.10 -2.32
C ILE A 65 -0.98 -11.78 -3.37
N VAL A 66 -1.83 -10.80 -3.07
CA VAL A 66 -2.70 -10.16 -4.05
C VAL A 66 -2.13 -8.78 -4.32
N ALA A 67 -1.58 -8.59 -5.51
CA ALA A 67 -1.09 -7.30 -6.00
C ALA A 67 -2.26 -6.58 -6.69
N LEU A 68 -2.76 -5.53 -6.06
CA LEU A 68 -3.91 -4.76 -6.53
C LEU A 68 -3.46 -3.40 -7.01
N ASP A 69 -3.84 -3.05 -8.23
CA ASP A 69 -3.67 -1.71 -8.78
C ASP A 69 -4.85 -1.34 -9.68
N PHE A 70 -5.15 -0.04 -9.79
CA PHE A 70 -6.21 0.43 -10.70
C PHE A 70 -5.69 0.66 -12.12
N SER A 71 -4.36 0.84 -12.30
CA SER A 71 -3.68 0.98 -13.57
C SER A 71 -3.39 -0.38 -14.21
N ALA A 72 -3.95 -0.64 -15.38
CA ALA A 72 -3.67 -1.86 -16.14
C ALA A 72 -2.21 -1.91 -16.61
N GLU A 73 -1.64 -0.78 -17.00
CA GLU A 73 -0.27 -0.67 -17.49
C GLU A 73 0.75 -0.95 -16.38
N MET A 74 0.51 -0.48 -15.16
CA MET A 74 1.33 -0.82 -14.00
C MET A 74 1.35 -2.34 -13.76
N LEU A 75 0.18 -2.98 -13.77
CA LEU A 75 0.08 -4.43 -13.59
C LEU A 75 0.73 -5.20 -14.76
N CYS A 76 0.65 -4.68 -15.98
CA CYS A 76 1.33 -5.26 -17.14
C CYS A 76 2.84 -5.29 -16.92
N GLN A 77 3.44 -4.19 -16.45
CA GLN A 77 4.86 -4.13 -16.10
C GLN A 77 5.22 -5.10 -14.97
N ALA A 78 4.35 -5.20 -13.94
CA ALA A 78 4.56 -6.14 -12.84
C ALA A 78 4.54 -7.60 -13.34
N GLN A 79 3.56 -7.98 -14.15
CA GLN A 79 3.42 -9.33 -14.70
C GLN A 79 4.60 -9.72 -15.58
N ALA A 80 5.18 -8.79 -16.32
CA ALA A 80 6.36 -9.02 -17.15
C ALA A 80 7.60 -9.45 -16.34
N LYS A 81 7.64 -9.19 -15.04
CA LYS A 81 8.73 -9.61 -14.14
C LYS A 81 8.66 -11.08 -13.71
N ASN A 82 7.60 -11.80 -14.09
CA ASN A 82 7.45 -13.25 -13.87
C ASN A 82 7.58 -13.67 -12.39
N PHE A 83 6.81 -13.08 -11.51
CA PHE A 83 6.75 -13.47 -10.09
C PHE A 83 6.21 -14.90 -9.91
N PRO A 84 6.55 -15.58 -8.79
CA PRO A 84 6.10 -16.94 -8.53
C PRO A 84 4.57 -17.05 -8.41
N PRO A 85 3.98 -18.25 -8.56
CA PRO A 85 2.52 -18.45 -8.56
C PRO A 85 1.79 -18.02 -7.29
N MET A 86 2.50 -17.78 -6.19
CA MET A 86 1.93 -17.22 -4.96
C MET A 86 1.45 -15.77 -5.11
N VAL A 87 1.88 -15.06 -6.17
CA VAL A 87 1.46 -13.70 -6.50
C VAL A 87 0.33 -13.75 -7.52
N SER A 88 -0.80 -13.18 -7.17
CA SER A 88 -1.94 -12.93 -8.06
C SER A 88 -2.11 -11.43 -8.28
N PHE A 89 -2.56 -11.04 -9.47
CA PHE A 89 -2.76 -9.64 -9.86
C PHE A 89 -4.24 -9.35 -10.01
N ALA A 90 -4.69 -8.21 -9.48
CA ALA A 90 -6.08 -7.77 -9.57
C ALA A 90 -6.14 -6.30 -10.01
N GLN A 91 -6.74 -6.03 -11.16
CA GLN A 91 -7.05 -4.65 -11.55
C GLN A 91 -8.35 -4.23 -10.86
N ALA A 92 -8.26 -3.33 -9.89
CA ALA A 92 -9.42 -2.81 -9.17
C ALA A 92 -9.12 -1.48 -8.48
N ASP A 93 -10.18 -0.72 -8.18
CA ASP A 93 -10.12 0.44 -7.30
C ASP A 93 -10.14 -0.03 -5.84
N VAL A 94 -9.34 0.57 -4.99
CA VAL A 94 -9.33 0.33 -3.53
C VAL A 94 -10.69 0.60 -2.87
N LEU A 95 -11.53 1.40 -3.50
CA LEU A 95 -12.90 1.68 -3.04
C LEU A 95 -13.87 0.49 -3.22
N ALA A 96 -13.44 -0.59 -3.93
CA ALA A 96 -14.21 -1.80 -4.19
C ALA A 96 -13.25 -2.99 -4.35
N ILE A 97 -12.60 -3.41 -3.28
CA ILE A 97 -11.60 -4.49 -3.28
C ILE A 97 -12.29 -5.83 -3.59
N PRO A 98 -11.89 -6.56 -4.67
CA PRO A 98 -12.56 -7.79 -5.10
C PRO A 98 -12.13 -9.01 -4.26
N LEU A 99 -12.10 -8.88 -2.96
CA LEU A 99 -11.77 -9.92 -2.00
C LEU A 99 -12.90 -10.07 -0.97
N ALA A 100 -13.04 -11.29 -0.45
CA ALA A 100 -14.00 -11.58 0.61
C ALA A 100 -13.66 -10.85 1.91
N ASP A 101 -14.65 -10.65 2.76
CA ASP A 101 -14.47 -10.14 4.11
C ASP A 101 -13.54 -11.07 4.90
N ASN A 102 -12.71 -10.52 5.77
CA ASN A 102 -11.84 -11.28 6.66
C ASN A 102 -10.91 -12.28 5.93
N SER A 103 -10.37 -11.90 4.78
CA SER A 103 -9.58 -12.79 3.91
C SER A 103 -8.07 -12.54 3.97
N VAL A 104 -7.61 -11.34 4.38
CA VAL A 104 -6.18 -10.99 4.39
C VAL A 104 -5.64 -10.73 5.80
N ASP A 105 -4.39 -11.12 6.02
CA ASP A 105 -3.69 -10.92 7.29
C ASP A 105 -3.03 -9.55 7.37
N LEU A 106 -2.61 -9.03 6.22
CA LEU A 106 -1.87 -7.79 6.09
C LEU A 106 -2.26 -7.07 4.80
N ALA A 107 -2.66 -5.80 4.90
CA ALA A 107 -2.81 -4.89 3.77
C ALA A 107 -1.71 -3.84 3.83
N ILE A 108 -1.03 -3.60 2.72
CA ILE A 108 0.07 -2.62 2.62
C ILE A 108 -0.29 -1.59 1.56
N CYS A 109 -0.16 -0.31 1.93
CA CYS A 109 -0.25 0.86 1.06
C CYS A 109 1.14 1.50 0.98
N ASN A 110 1.98 1.06 0.05
CA ASN A 110 3.30 1.65 -0.17
C ASN A 110 3.19 2.76 -1.22
N SER A 111 3.46 4.00 -0.83
CA SER A 111 3.49 5.19 -1.71
C SER A 111 2.19 5.47 -2.48
N VAL A 112 1.05 4.92 -2.06
CA VAL A 112 -0.23 5.04 -2.78
C VAL A 112 -1.32 5.80 -2.01
N PHE A 113 -1.27 5.82 -0.67
CA PHE A 113 -2.34 6.35 0.17
C PHE A 113 -2.75 7.80 -0.14
N PRO A 114 -1.83 8.74 -0.51
CA PRO A 114 -2.20 10.09 -0.92
C PRO A 114 -3.20 10.10 -2.08
N HIS A 115 -3.08 9.17 -3.01
CA HIS A 115 -3.84 9.09 -4.26
C HIS A 115 -5.27 8.55 -4.11
N PHE A 116 -5.67 8.10 -2.92
CA PHE A 116 -7.05 7.65 -2.70
C PHE A 116 -8.00 8.84 -2.72
N ASN A 117 -8.92 8.85 -3.68
CA ASN A 117 -9.93 9.92 -3.83
C ASN A 117 -10.84 10.04 -2.59
N ASP A 118 -11.24 8.90 -2.02
CA ASP A 118 -12.01 8.80 -0.78
C ASP A 118 -11.27 7.92 0.21
N LYS A 119 -10.41 8.55 1.02
CA LYS A 119 -9.59 7.86 2.03
C LYS A 119 -10.43 7.16 3.09
N ALA A 120 -11.60 7.71 3.43
CA ALA A 120 -12.48 7.12 4.44
C ALA A 120 -13.09 5.81 3.92
N LYS A 121 -13.63 5.80 2.69
CA LYS A 121 -14.17 4.60 2.05
C LYS A 121 -13.08 3.58 1.77
N ALA A 122 -11.92 3.99 1.30
CA ALA A 122 -10.78 3.08 1.08
C ALA A 122 -10.40 2.36 2.38
N LEU A 123 -10.30 3.08 3.50
CA LEU A 123 -9.99 2.48 4.80
C LEU A 123 -11.09 1.52 5.29
N GLN A 124 -12.37 1.81 5.01
CA GLN A 124 -13.48 0.90 5.32
C GLN A 124 -13.37 -0.41 4.51
N GLU A 125 -13.08 -0.32 3.20
CA GLU A 125 -12.88 -1.50 2.36
C GLU A 125 -11.64 -2.31 2.79
N ILE A 126 -10.54 -1.65 3.12
CA ILE A 126 -9.37 -2.30 3.67
C ILE A 126 -9.71 -3.01 4.99
N ALA A 127 -10.42 -2.33 5.90
CA ALA A 127 -10.85 -2.94 7.15
C ALA A 127 -11.80 -4.14 6.94
N ARG A 128 -12.66 -4.09 5.93
CA ARG A 128 -13.57 -5.19 5.57
C ARG A 128 -12.79 -6.47 5.22
N VAL A 129 -11.78 -6.34 4.34
CA VAL A 129 -11.01 -7.51 3.87
C VAL A 129 -9.99 -8.02 4.89
N LEU A 130 -9.54 -7.17 5.83
CA LEU A 130 -8.64 -7.59 6.90
C LEU A 130 -9.32 -8.60 7.83
N LYS A 131 -8.62 -9.66 8.19
CA LYS A 131 -9.03 -10.59 9.26
C LYS A 131 -9.08 -9.87 10.61
N ASN A 132 -9.71 -10.49 11.60
CA ASN A 132 -9.60 -10.06 13.00
C ASN A 132 -8.12 -10.04 13.40
N ASN A 133 -7.67 -8.96 14.04
CA ASN A 133 -6.25 -8.70 14.33
C ASN A 133 -5.36 -8.50 13.09
N GLY A 134 -5.91 -8.51 11.88
CA GLY A 134 -5.20 -8.16 10.65
C GLY A 134 -4.65 -6.73 10.72
N ARG A 135 -3.59 -6.49 9.97
CA ARG A 135 -2.84 -5.22 10.00
C ARG A 135 -2.97 -4.44 8.70
N LEU A 136 -3.15 -3.13 8.82
CA LEU A 136 -2.91 -2.17 7.75
C LEU A 136 -1.56 -1.51 7.97
N VAL A 137 -0.78 -1.38 6.91
CA VAL A 137 0.46 -0.61 6.86
C VAL A 137 0.33 0.48 5.80
N ILE A 138 0.64 1.72 6.16
CA ILE A 138 0.78 2.83 5.22
C ILE A 138 2.22 3.29 5.33
N CYS A 139 2.99 3.24 4.23
CA CYS A 139 4.40 3.58 4.27
C CYS A 139 4.87 4.37 3.04
N HIS A 140 5.89 5.20 3.27
CA HIS A 140 6.68 5.89 2.26
C HIS A 140 8.14 5.89 2.69
N THR A 141 9.05 5.95 1.73
CA THR A 141 10.51 6.00 1.98
C THR A 141 11.03 7.41 2.21
N ILE A 142 10.15 8.36 2.48
CA ILE A 142 10.42 9.76 2.84
C ILE A 142 9.33 10.25 3.78
N SER A 143 9.57 11.38 4.47
CA SER A 143 8.58 11.97 5.40
C SER A 143 7.30 12.44 4.72
N ARG A 144 6.21 12.60 5.48
CA ARG A 144 4.95 13.19 5.03
C ARG A 144 5.15 14.55 4.35
N ALA A 145 5.97 15.40 4.97
CA ALA A 145 6.24 16.74 4.44
C ALA A 145 6.89 16.67 3.05
N MET A 146 7.86 15.78 2.87
CA MET A 146 8.54 15.57 1.58
C MET A 146 7.60 14.98 0.53
N VAL A 147 6.74 14.01 0.88
CA VAL A 147 5.72 13.48 -0.03
C VAL A 147 4.81 14.60 -0.53
N ASN A 148 4.26 15.39 0.40
CA ASN A 148 3.33 16.46 0.06
C ASN A 148 4.00 17.56 -0.79
N GLN A 149 5.24 17.93 -0.47
CA GLN A 149 6.02 18.89 -1.26
C GLN A 149 6.30 18.36 -2.66
N LEU A 150 6.65 17.07 -2.80
CA LEU A 150 6.90 16.43 -4.08
C LEU A 150 5.65 16.48 -4.97
N HIS A 151 4.49 16.08 -4.46
CA HIS A 151 3.23 16.11 -5.22
C HIS A 151 2.85 17.54 -5.65
N GLN A 152 3.01 18.51 -4.76
CA GLN A 152 2.77 19.93 -5.10
C GLN A 152 3.75 20.44 -6.16
N SER A 153 5.01 20.02 -6.13
CA SER A 153 6.03 20.43 -7.10
C SER A 153 5.83 19.81 -8.49
N ILE A 154 5.39 18.54 -8.54
CA ILE A 154 5.03 17.87 -9.79
C ILE A 154 3.79 18.53 -10.40
N GLY A 155 2.83 18.93 -9.56
CA GLY A 155 1.64 19.62 -10.03
C GLY A 155 0.63 18.69 -10.73
N GLY A 156 -0.21 19.27 -11.60
CA GLY A 156 -1.18 18.51 -12.39
C GLY A 156 -2.20 17.75 -11.55
N VAL A 157 -2.47 16.50 -11.93
CA VAL A 157 -3.53 15.68 -11.31
C VAL A 157 -3.21 15.25 -9.87
N ILE A 158 -1.93 15.19 -9.51
CA ILE A 158 -1.50 14.74 -8.18
C ILE A 158 -1.19 15.88 -7.21
N ALA A 159 -1.28 17.15 -7.64
CA ALA A 159 -0.92 18.32 -6.83
C ALA A 159 -1.62 18.38 -5.46
N ASN A 160 -2.84 17.88 -5.39
CA ASN A 160 -3.66 17.84 -4.17
C ASN A 160 -3.75 16.46 -3.51
N ASP A 161 -2.99 15.48 -4.00
CA ASP A 161 -2.91 14.14 -3.43
C ASP A 161 -1.95 14.16 -2.23
N LEU A 162 -2.47 14.56 -1.08
CA LEU A 162 -1.68 14.80 0.10
C LEU A 162 -1.89 13.72 1.17
N LEU A 163 -0.82 13.37 1.87
CA LEU A 163 -0.91 12.66 3.13
C LEU A 163 -1.56 13.58 4.18
N PRO A 164 -2.62 13.14 4.85
CA PRO A 164 -3.26 13.91 5.91
C PRO A 164 -2.29 14.13 7.08
N ASP A 165 -2.57 15.11 7.91
CA ASP A 165 -1.85 15.23 9.17
C ASP A 165 -2.18 14.08 10.13
N GLU A 166 -1.42 13.96 11.22
CA GLU A 166 -1.57 12.85 12.17
C GLU A 166 -2.98 12.82 12.78
N ALA A 167 -3.55 13.96 13.15
CA ALA A 167 -4.87 14.02 13.78
C ALA A 167 -5.97 13.59 12.81
N GLN A 168 -5.91 14.05 11.59
CA GLN A 168 -6.82 13.66 10.50
C GLN A 168 -6.71 12.16 10.21
N LEU A 169 -5.48 11.62 10.09
CA LEU A 169 -5.27 10.21 9.82
C LEU A 169 -5.79 9.33 10.96
N ARG A 170 -5.52 9.72 12.23
CA ARG A 170 -6.05 9.01 13.40
C ARG A 170 -7.58 8.98 13.41
N GLY A 171 -8.22 10.08 13.02
CA GLY A 171 -9.67 10.16 12.86
C GLY A 171 -10.19 9.17 11.81
N LEU A 172 -9.60 9.16 10.62
CA LEU A 172 -9.97 8.28 9.50
C LEU A 172 -9.80 6.79 9.87
N ILE A 173 -8.64 6.44 10.43
CA ILE A 173 -8.32 5.06 10.86
C ILE A 173 -9.33 4.58 11.91
N LYS A 174 -9.65 5.43 12.89
CA LYS A 174 -10.64 5.10 13.94
C LYS A 174 -12.05 4.91 13.36
N GLN A 175 -12.47 5.77 12.43
CA GLN A 175 -13.79 5.65 11.78
C GLN A 175 -13.93 4.34 10.97
N ALA A 176 -12.83 3.82 10.43
CA ALA A 176 -12.79 2.53 9.75
C ALA A 176 -12.75 1.31 10.71
N GLY A 177 -12.82 1.51 12.04
CA GLY A 177 -12.75 0.42 13.01
C GLY A 177 -11.33 -0.13 13.22
N LEU A 178 -10.31 0.66 12.86
CA LEU A 178 -8.91 0.31 13.03
C LEU A 178 -8.30 1.11 14.19
N LYS A 179 -7.22 0.59 14.80
CA LYS A 179 -6.46 1.25 15.86
C LYS A 179 -5.00 1.33 15.48
N ILE A 180 -4.43 2.53 15.44
CA ILE A 180 -3.00 2.75 15.22
C ILE A 180 -2.21 2.13 16.39
N THR A 181 -1.24 1.28 16.05
CA THR A 181 -0.30 0.64 16.98
C THR A 181 1.11 1.18 16.84
N HIS A 182 1.45 1.75 15.68
CA HIS A 182 2.73 2.42 15.43
C HIS A 182 2.50 3.62 14.53
N PHE A 183 3.19 4.72 14.80
CA PHE A 183 3.18 5.93 13.98
C PHE A 183 4.58 6.55 13.98
N GLU A 184 5.17 6.71 12.81
CA GLU A 184 6.45 7.34 12.59
C GLU A 184 6.36 8.28 11.37
N ASP A 185 6.79 9.52 11.55
CA ASP A 185 7.00 10.50 10.49
C ASP A 185 8.39 11.11 10.70
N SER A 186 9.40 10.47 10.12
CA SER A 186 10.81 10.83 10.21
C SER A 186 11.36 11.33 8.87
N PRO A 187 12.54 11.96 8.82
CA PRO A 187 13.17 12.32 7.54
C PRO A 187 13.39 11.13 6.61
N GLU A 188 13.64 9.95 7.18
CA GLU A 188 13.99 8.74 6.45
C GLU A 188 12.78 7.98 5.94
N ARG A 189 11.62 8.08 6.63
CA ARG A 189 10.42 7.35 6.26
C ARG A 189 9.14 7.87 6.94
N TYR A 190 8.02 7.54 6.34
CA TYR A 190 6.70 7.60 6.95
C TYR A 190 6.16 6.18 7.12
N LEU A 191 5.80 5.79 8.34
CA LEU A 191 5.31 4.43 8.63
C LEU A 191 4.16 4.49 9.65
N VAL A 192 3.01 3.99 9.24
CA VAL A 192 1.84 3.84 10.12
C VAL A 192 1.38 2.40 10.08
N ILE A 193 1.23 1.79 11.26
CA ILE A 193 0.68 0.45 11.41
C ILE A 193 -0.60 0.56 12.21
N ALA A 194 -1.69 0.02 11.69
CA ALA A 194 -2.96 -0.08 12.38
C ALA A 194 -3.45 -1.53 12.42
N ARG A 195 -4.22 -1.89 13.43
CA ARG A 195 -4.84 -3.21 13.57
C ARG A 195 -6.34 -3.10 13.55
N ARG A 196 -6.97 -4.09 12.93
CA ARG A 196 -8.41 -4.29 13.06
C ARG A 196 -8.69 -4.83 14.46
N ALA A 197 -9.61 -4.18 15.20
CA ALA A 197 -10.07 -4.70 16.47
C ALA A 197 -10.73 -6.08 16.27
N PRO A 198 -10.62 -7.01 17.23
CA PRO A 198 -11.47 -8.19 17.24
C PRO A 198 -12.94 -7.73 17.17
N ALA A 199 -13.78 -8.48 16.46
CA ALA A 199 -15.22 -8.27 16.58
C ALA A 199 -15.58 -8.53 18.04
N ASP A 200 -16.25 -7.56 18.68
CA ASP A 200 -16.81 -7.76 20.01
C ASP A 200 -17.71 -8.99 19.96
N GLY A 201 -17.34 -10.04 20.73
CA GLY A 201 -18.06 -11.29 20.83
C GLY A 201 -19.36 -11.13 21.61
#